data_bb16b04cf0ae75d3ec8aba306e3864c7
#
_entry.id   bb16b04cf0ae75d3ec8aba306e3864c7
#
_cell.length_a   1.000
_cell.length_b   1.000
_cell.length_c   1.000
_cell.angle_alpha   90.00
_cell.angle_beta   90.00
_cell.angle_gamma   90.00
#
_symmetry.space_group_name_H-M   'P 1'
#
loop_
_entity.id
_entity.type
_entity.pdbx_description
1 polymer ?
#
loop_
_entity_poly.entity_id
_entity_poly.type
_entity_poly.pdbx_seq_one_letter_code
_entity_poly.pdbx_strand_id
1 'polypeptide(L)'
;MKRFVLLFFALAGFISSAAGQEQEITGFVYVSETPTPVPFASVWLCDPATGEPEYGTITAMNGWYDFGNVATDQTYQLKISGPGIRTRSKEIEIKYVPGRIGNIDYYIPVERSADTVAFRPVETYRPKQIAPDARTIEDLYSHIPGITYEDGYLTDENGATVCLMFSGIIPDEAGYAAILTNLTADNIERIEYYRLDNLEEPYYDGVLNFVTVGVNFNAPSIK
;
A
#
# COMPACT_ATOMS: atom_id res chain seq x y z
N MET A 1 36.55 -13.00 -62.42
CA MET A 1 36.22 -12.20 -61.19
C MET A 1 35.07 -12.92 -60.51
N LYS A 2 35.38 -13.70 -59.45
CA LYS A 2 34.37 -14.45 -58.66
C LYS A 2 33.93 -13.59 -57.47
N ARG A 3 32.66 -13.19 -57.43
CA ARG A 3 32.06 -12.46 -56.30
C ARG A 3 31.72 -13.46 -55.17
N PHE A 4 32.42 -13.37 -54.05
CA PHE A 4 32.05 -14.05 -52.82
C PHE A 4 30.94 -13.23 -52.13
N VAL A 5 29.76 -13.86 -52.01
CA VAL A 5 28.66 -13.35 -51.18
C VAL A 5 28.82 -13.96 -49.78
N LEU A 6 29.21 -13.13 -48.83
CA LEU A 6 29.25 -13.48 -47.41
C LEU A 6 27.84 -13.39 -46.86
N LEU A 7 27.24 -14.55 -46.55
CA LEU A 7 25.95 -14.66 -45.88
C LEU A 7 26.22 -14.49 -44.37
N PHE A 8 25.89 -13.29 -43.82
CA PHE A 8 25.85 -13.05 -42.37
C PHE A 8 24.57 -13.72 -41.84
N PHE A 9 24.71 -14.89 -41.17
CA PHE A 9 23.67 -15.43 -40.30
C PHE A 9 23.68 -14.58 -39.02
N ALA A 10 22.71 -13.66 -38.90
CA ALA A 10 22.39 -13.01 -37.63
C ALA A 10 21.71 -14.06 -36.74
N LEU A 11 22.47 -14.60 -35.81
CA LEU A 11 21.95 -15.42 -34.71
C LEU A 11 21.22 -14.48 -33.77
N ALA A 12 19.92 -14.24 -34.02
CA ALA A 12 19.04 -13.59 -33.08
C ALA A 12 18.87 -14.53 -31.88
N GLY A 13 19.70 -14.33 -30.85
CA GLY A 13 19.51 -14.95 -29.56
C GLY A 13 18.15 -14.49 -29.02
N PHE A 14 17.16 -15.36 -29.01
CA PHE A 14 15.97 -15.22 -28.20
C PHE A 14 16.44 -15.25 -26.73
N ILE A 15 16.62 -14.09 -26.13
CA ILE A 15 16.64 -13.96 -24.69
C ILE A 15 15.18 -14.20 -24.30
N SER A 16 14.82 -15.46 -24.05
CA SER A 16 13.60 -15.80 -23.36
C SER A 16 13.79 -15.28 -21.94
N SER A 17 13.30 -14.09 -21.64
CA SER A 17 12.99 -13.71 -20.26
C SER A 17 12.05 -14.80 -19.76
N ALA A 18 12.55 -15.70 -18.95
CA ALA A 18 11.69 -16.54 -18.13
C ALA A 18 10.91 -15.55 -17.27
N ALA A 19 9.67 -15.24 -17.67
CA ALA A 19 8.74 -14.56 -16.79
C ALA A 19 8.65 -15.43 -15.54
N GLY A 20 9.24 -14.96 -14.44
CA GLY A 20 9.16 -15.63 -13.14
C GLY A 20 7.70 -15.87 -12.81
N GLN A 21 7.40 -16.92 -12.09
CA GLN A 21 6.06 -17.11 -11.54
C GLN A 21 5.80 -15.97 -10.57
N GLU A 22 4.58 -15.48 -10.54
CA GLU A 22 4.13 -14.45 -9.60
C GLU A 22 3.10 -15.04 -8.65
N GLN A 23 3.03 -14.48 -7.46
CA GLN A 23 2.09 -14.87 -6.43
C GLN A 23 1.64 -13.65 -5.64
N GLU A 24 0.36 -13.60 -5.32
CA GLU A 24 -0.19 -12.60 -4.39
C GLU A 24 0.43 -12.80 -3.00
N ILE A 25 0.99 -11.73 -2.44
CA ILE A 25 1.67 -11.73 -1.14
C ILE A 25 0.99 -10.72 -0.22
N THR A 26 0.44 -11.23 0.86
CA THR A 26 -0.19 -10.44 1.92
C THR A 26 0.50 -10.67 3.27
N GLY A 27 0.15 -9.89 4.28
CA GLY A 27 0.64 -10.11 5.63
C GLY A 27 0.13 -9.09 6.63
N PHE A 28 0.66 -9.18 7.84
CA PHE A 28 0.37 -8.26 8.93
C PHE A 28 1.65 -7.77 9.58
N VAL A 29 1.62 -6.52 10.03
CA VAL A 29 2.66 -5.94 10.88
C VAL A 29 2.10 -5.72 12.28
N TYR A 30 2.77 -6.33 13.28
CA TYR A 30 2.39 -6.25 14.69
C TYR A 30 3.57 -5.89 15.58
N VAL A 31 3.25 -5.35 16.75
CA VAL A 31 4.17 -5.28 17.87
C VAL A 31 4.12 -6.59 18.65
N SER A 32 5.27 -7.23 18.91
CA SER A 32 5.36 -8.66 19.29
C SER A 32 4.88 -9.04 20.69
N GLU A 33 4.92 -8.15 21.69
CA GLU A 33 4.54 -8.51 23.06
C GLU A 33 3.02 -8.55 23.30
N THR A 34 2.31 -7.69 22.60
CA THR A 34 0.86 -7.74 22.46
C THR A 34 0.61 -7.64 20.98
N PRO A 35 -0.18 -8.51 20.33
CA PRO A 35 -0.38 -8.42 18.88
C PRO A 35 -1.17 -7.15 18.53
N THR A 36 -0.55 -6.00 18.79
CA THR A 36 -1.08 -4.69 18.47
C THR A 36 -0.71 -4.38 17.04
N PRO A 37 -1.69 -4.16 16.16
CA PRO A 37 -1.41 -3.83 14.76
C PRO A 37 -0.65 -2.50 14.64
N VAL A 38 0.21 -2.41 13.66
CA VAL A 38 0.91 -1.18 13.31
C VAL A 38 0.23 -0.58 12.07
N PRO A 39 -0.60 0.46 12.21
CA PRO A 39 -1.22 1.13 11.09
C PRO A 39 -0.20 2.00 10.34
N PHE A 40 -0.41 2.15 9.04
CA PHE A 40 0.34 3.03 8.15
C PHE A 40 1.86 2.76 8.10
N ALA A 41 2.28 1.54 8.45
CA ALA A 41 3.66 1.14 8.23
C ALA A 41 3.91 0.95 6.73
N SER A 42 4.98 1.55 6.23
CA SER A 42 5.49 1.26 4.89
C SER A 42 6.18 -0.08 4.89
N VAL A 43 5.83 -0.93 3.93
CA VAL A 43 6.37 -2.29 3.77
C VAL A 43 6.95 -2.38 2.37
N TRP A 44 8.25 -2.71 2.29
CA TRP A 44 9.00 -2.77 1.06
C TRP A 44 9.59 -4.15 0.86
N LEU A 45 9.59 -4.63 -0.39
CA LEU A 45 10.47 -5.70 -0.84
C LEU A 45 11.56 -5.07 -1.70
N CYS A 46 12.78 -5.14 -1.23
CA CYS A 46 13.94 -4.56 -1.90
C CYS A 46 14.85 -5.67 -2.45
N ASP A 47 15.57 -5.37 -3.52
CA ASP A 47 16.69 -6.21 -3.97
C ASP A 47 17.73 -6.31 -2.84
N PRO A 48 18.11 -7.51 -2.40
CA PRO A 48 19.01 -7.67 -1.27
C PRO A 48 20.44 -7.21 -1.55
N ALA A 49 20.85 -7.11 -2.82
CA ALA A 49 22.21 -6.70 -3.20
C ALA A 49 22.35 -5.17 -3.31
N THR A 50 21.30 -4.49 -3.79
CA THR A 50 21.33 -3.03 -4.03
C THR A 50 20.59 -2.26 -2.95
N GLY A 51 19.62 -2.88 -2.28
CA GLY A 51 18.69 -2.23 -1.35
C GLY A 51 17.60 -1.41 -2.04
N GLU A 52 17.55 -1.42 -3.39
CA GLU A 52 16.56 -0.71 -4.16
C GLU A 52 15.17 -1.35 -4.01
N PRO A 53 14.10 -0.56 -3.83
CA PRO A 53 12.75 -1.09 -3.69
C PRO A 53 12.22 -1.62 -5.03
N GLU A 54 11.69 -2.86 -5.02
CA GLU A 54 11.01 -3.46 -6.17
C GLU A 54 9.49 -3.43 -6.00
N TYR A 55 9.00 -3.66 -4.78
CA TYR A 55 7.59 -3.59 -4.43
C TYR A 55 7.43 -2.79 -3.15
N GLY A 56 6.31 -2.08 -3.04
CA GLY A 56 6.00 -1.28 -1.87
C GLY A 56 4.51 -1.24 -1.60
N THR A 57 4.15 -1.12 -0.34
CA THR A 57 2.77 -0.95 0.12
C THR A 57 2.75 -0.32 1.50
N ILE A 58 1.55 -0.08 2.02
CA ILE A 58 1.32 0.47 3.35
C ILE A 58 0.36 -0.44 4.12
N THR A 59 0.49 -0.52 5.43
CA THR A 59 -0.46 -1.27 6.24
C THR A 59 -1.77 -0.50 6.45
N ALA A 60 -2.88 -1.19 6.40
CA ALA A 60 -4.19 -0.73 6.83
C ALA A 60 -4.22 -0.48 8.36
N MET A 61 -5.32 0.06 8.89
CA MET A 61 -5.44 0.35 10.34
C MET A 61 -5.35 -0.90 11.23
N ASN A 62 -5.68 -2.07 10.71
CA ASN A 62 -5.54 -3.37 11.40
C ASN A 62 -4.15 -4.01 11.23
N GLY A 63 -3.21 -3.31 10.60
CA GLY A 63 -1.86 -3.80 10.33
C GLY A 63 -1.73 -4.70 9.09
N TRP A 64 -2.82 -5.00 8.39
CA TRP A 64 -2.81 -5.80 7.17
C TRP A 64 -2.21 -5.03 5.98
N TYR A 65 -1.47 -5.74 5.13
CA TYR A 65 -0.92 -5.21 3.89
C TYR A 65 -1.00 -6.23 2.75
N ASP A 66 -0.95 -5.72 1.53
CA ASP A 66 -0.97 -6.48 0.30
C ASP A 66 0.01 -5.86 -0.70
N PHE A 67 0.90 -6.67 -1.27
CA PHE A 67 1.77 -6.27 -2.36
C PHE A 67 1.15 -6.54 -3.75
N GLY A 68 0.03 -7.27 -3.81
CA GLY A 68 -0.44 -7.86 -5.05
C GLY A 68 0.49 -8.99 -5.53
N ASN A 69 0.67 -9.08 -6.83
CA ASN A 69 1.50 -10.11 -7.45
C ASN A 69 2.99 -9.76 -7.37
N VAL A 70 3.75 -10.62 -6.72
CA VAL A 70 5.19 -10.51 -6.52
C VAL A 70 5.89 -11.66 -7.23
N ALA A 71 7.01 -11.39 -7.88
CA ALA A 71 7.84 -12.42 -8.49
C ALA A 71 8.37 -13.39 -7.42
N THR A 72 8.30 -14.70 -7.70
CA THR A 72 8.65 -15.76 -6.75
C THR A 72 9.97 -16.44 -7.10
N ASP A 73 10.35 -17.41 -6.27
CA ASP A 73 11.61 -18.18 -6.36
C ASP A 73 12.86 -17.31 -6.31
N GLN A 74 12.76 -16.22 -5.54
CA GLN A 74 13.87 -15.32 -5.27
C GLN A 74 13.87 -14.78 -3.84
N THR A 75 14.96 -14.13 -3.47
CA THR A 75 15.17 -13.56 -2.16
C THR A 75 14.97 -12.04 -2.21
N TYR A 76 14.30 -11.51 -1.21
CA TYR A 76 14.11 -10.08 -1.01
C TYR A 76 14.60 -9.63 0.36
N GLN A 77 14.96 -8.37 0.48
CA GLN A 77 15.05 -7.71 1.77
C GLN A 77 13.69 -7.08 2.09
N LEU A 78 12.92 -7.71 3.00
CA LEU A 78 11.72 -7.11 3.57
C LEU A 78 12.14 -5.96 4.48
N LYS A 79 11.71 -4.72 4.18
CA LYS A 79 11.99 -3.52 4.96
C LYS A 79 10.70 -2.91 5.45
N ILE A 80 10.63 -2.56 6.73
CA ILE A 80 9.44 -1.99 7.36
C ILE A 80 9.83 -0.74 8.12
N SER A 81 9.09 0.33 7.89
CA SER A 81 9.16 1.58 8.64
C SER A 81 7.76 2.07 8.96
N GLY A 82 7.59 2.90 9.99
CA GLY A 82 6.24 3.40 10.30
C GLY A 82 6.18 4.23 11.57
N PRO A 83 4.97 4.69 11.93
CA PRO A 83 4.77 5.54 13.09
C PRO A 83 5.24 4.89 14.38
N GLY A 84 6.17 5.54 15.08
CA GLY A 84 6.69 5.06 16.37
C GLY A 84 7.58 3.83 16.31
N ILE A 85 7.95 3.35 15.12
CA ILE A 85 8.88 2.23 14.94
C ILE A 85 10.12 2.67 14.15
N ARG A 86 11.28 2.12 14.53
CA ARG A 86 12.49 2.30 13.74
C ARG A 86 12.43 1.36 12.54
N THR A 87 13.02 1.79 11.43
CA THR A 87 13.18 0.94 10.24
C THR A 87 13.81 -0.40 10.60
N ARG A 88 13.17 -1.47 10.15
CA ARG A 88 13.63 -2.86 10.32
C ARG A 88 13.75 -3.51 8.97
N SER A 89 14.74 -4.39 8.84
CA SER A 89 14.88 -5.19 7.64
C SER A 89 15.20 -6.65 7.96
N LYS A 90 14.72 -7.55 7.10
CA LYS A 90 14.93 -8.98 7.19
C LYS A 90 14.99 -9.57 5.79
N GLU A 91 15.96 -10.42 5.55
CA GLU A 91 16.00 -11.22 4.32
C GLU A 91 14.93 -12.31 4.37
N ILE A 92 14.18 -12.45 3.28
CA ILE A 92 13.11 -13.43 3.11
C ILE A 92 13.20 -14.07 1.73
N GLU A 93 12.90 -15.36 1.64
CA GLU A 93 12.76 -16.08 0.38
C GLU A 93 11.26 -16.24 0.07
N ILE A 94 10.81 -15.78 -1.10
CA ILE A 94 9.43 -15.97 -1.56
C ILE A 94 9.43 -17.10 -2.59
N LYS A 95 8.74 -18.21 -2.24
CA LYS A 95 8.60 -19.38 -3.11
C LYS A 95 7.20 -19.47 -3.68
N TYR A 96 7.10 -19.87 -4.93
CA TYR A 96 5.81 -20.14 -5.55
C TYR A 96 5.11 -21.33 -4.90
N VAL A 97 3.85 -21.13 -4.50
CA VAL A 97 2.97 -22.18 -3.97
C VAL A 97 1.65 -22.15 -4.74
N PRO A 98 1.41 -23.10 -5.67
CA PRO A 98 0.21 -23.11 -6.51
C PRO A 98 -1.09 -23.01 -5.70
N GLY A 99 -1.99 -22.09 -6.12
CA GLY A 99 -3.33 -21.95 -5.56
C GLY A 99 -3.37 -21.40 -4.12
N ARG A 100 -2.33 -20.74 -3.67
CA ARG A 100 -2.28 -20.08 -2.35
C ARG A 100 -1.85 -18.63 -2.49
N ILE A 101 -2.37 -17.79 -1.59
CA ILE A 101 -1.86 -16.45 -1.31
C ILE A 101 -0.69 -16.64 -0.35
N GLY A 102 0.45 -16.04 -0.65
CA GLY A 102 1.61 -16.03 0.25
C GLY A 102 1.31 -15.14 1.46
N ASN A 103 1.67 -15.58 2.67
CA ASN A 103 1.49 -14.78 3.88
C ASN A 103 2.84 -14.53 4.56
N ILE A 104 3.15 -13.25 4.80
CA ILE A 104 4.37 -12.82 5.48
C ILE A 104 4.01 -11.90 6.63
N ASP A 105 3.82 -12.48 7.81
CA ASP A 105 3.59 -11.71 9.03
C ASP A 105 4.91 -11.24 9.62
N TYR A 106 4.96 -9.97 10.06
CA TYR A 106 6.12 -9.40 10.68
C TYR A 106 5.82 -8.89 12.08
N TYR A 107 6.54 -9.44 13.05
CA TYR A 107 6.43 -9.05 14.45
C TYR A 107 7.62 -8.17 14.83
N ILE A 108 7.34 -6.91 15.13
CA ILE A 108 8.33 -5.95 15.58
C ILE A 108 8.64 -6.20 17.05
N PRO A 109 9.88 -6.56 17.42
CA PRO A 109 10.25 -6.70 18.83
C PRO A 109 10.09 -5.35 19.53
N VAL A 110 9.41 -5.33 20.68
CA VAL A 110 9.29 -4.14 21.52
C VAL A 110 10.66 -3.87 22.14
N GLU A 111 11.41 -2.97 21.53
CA GLU A 111 12.35 -2.20 22.33
C GLU A 111 11.50 -1.17 23.07
N ARG A 112 11.57 -1.16 24.42
CA ARG A 112 10.85 -0.23 25.27
C ARG A 112 11.11 1.22 24.84
N SER A 113 10.47 1.66 23.81
CA SER A 113 10.26 3.04 23.46
C SER A 113 8.83 3.36 23.87
N ALA A 114 8.69 4.18 24.89
CA ALA A 114 7.42 4.56 25.48
C ALA A 114 6.52 5.41 24.57
N ASP A 115 6.81 5.45 23.30
CA ASP A 115 6.13 6.27 22.31
C ASP A 115 5.36 5.41 21.29
N THR A 116 4.41 4.61 21.77
CA THR A 116 3.22 4.36 20.96
C THR A 116 2.47 5.68 20.89
N VAL A 117 2.95 6.59 20.06
CA VAL A 117 2.21 7.81 19.73
C VAL A 117 0.90 7.32 19.08
N ALA A 118 -0.20 7.52 19.79
CA ALA A 118 -1.52 7.26 19.22
C ALA A 118 -1.59 8.08 17.94
N PHE A 119 -1.50 7.41 16.81
CA PHE A 119 -1.50 8.06 15.50
C PHE A 119 -2.87 8.70 15.32
N ARG A 120 -2.90 10.03 15.25
CA ARG A 120 -4.14 10.79 15.16
C ARG A 120 -4.20 11.51 13.82
N PRO A 121 -5.39 11.66 13.24
CA PRO A 121 -5.54 12.49 12.07
C PRO A 121 -5.08 13.91 12.39
N VAL A 122 -4.37 14.53 11.45
CA VAL A 122 -3.98 15.95 11.55
C VAL A 122 -5.19 16.84 11.29
N GLU A 123 -6.11 16.35 10.44
CA GLU A 123 -7.36 17.02 10.13
C GLU A 123 -8.53 16.04 10.02
N THR A 124 -9.73 16.53 10.30
CA THR A 124 -10.97 15.76 10.17
C THR A 124 -12.04 16.64 9.56
N TYR A 125 -12.60 16.18 8.44
CA TYR A 125 -13.64 16.89 7.71
C TYR A 125 -14.97 16.16 7.81
N ARG A 126 -16.06 16.92 7.81
CA ARG A 126 -17.41 16.37 7.67
C ARG A 126 -17.92 16.67 6.28
N PRO A 127 -18.33 15.67 5.48
CA PRO A 127 -18.78 15.87 4.11
C PRO A 127 -19.82 17.00 3.96
N LYS A 128 -20.85 17.02 4.81
CA LYS A 128 -21.90 18.07 4.77
C LYS A 128 -21.42 19.49 5.07
N GLN A 129 -20.24 19.65 5.65
CA GLN A 129 -19.65 20.97 5.93
C GLN A 129 -18.78 21.47 4.78
N ILE A 130 -18.02 20.56 4.13
CA ILE A 130 -17.10 20.92 3.06
C ILE A 130 -17.74 20.82 1.67
N ALA A 131 -18.68 19.91 1.47
CA ALA A 131 -19.34 19.63 0.21
C ALA A 131 -20.83 19.27 0.42
N PRO A 132 -21.70 20.23 0.80
CA PRO A 132 -23.11 19.95 1.14
C PRO A 132 -23.90 19.35 -0.01
N ASP A 133 -23.51 19.64 -1.26
CA ASP A 133 -24.18 19.19 -2.48
C ASP A 133 -23.54 17.93 -3.10
N ALA A 134 -22.46 17.41 -2.51
CA ALA A 134 -21.79 16.19 -2.98
C ALA A 134 -22.75 14.99 -2.90
N ARG A 135 -22.77 14.18 -3.96
CA ARG A 135 -23.59 12.97 -4.06
C ARG A 135 -22.74 11.71 -4.12
N THR A 136 -21.59 11.79 -4.77
CA THR A 136 -20.66 10.68 -4.94
C THR A 136 -19.45 10.85 -4.04
N ILE A 137 -18.65 9.79 -3.92
CA ILE A 137 -17.34 9.84 -3.23
C ILE A 137 -16.40 10.77 -4.00
N GLU A 138 -16.44 10.74 -5.31
CA GLU A 138 -15.58 11.55 -6.18
C GLU A 138 -15.88 13.04 -6.05
N ASP A 139 -17.15 13.43 -5.87
CA ASP A 139 -17.53 14.81 -5.59
C ASP A 139 -16.83 15.34 -4.33
N LEU A 140 -16.56 14.46 -3.34
CA LEU A 140 -15.90 14.87 -2.10
C LEU A 140 -14.43 15.23 -2.30
N TYR A 141 -13.71 14.55 -3.21
CA TYR A 141 -12.27 14.77 -3.40
C TYR A 141 -11.92 16.23 -3.69
N SER A 142 -12.66 16.86 -4.60
CA SER A 142 -12.43 18.25 -5.00
C SER A 142 -12.74 19.29 -3.91
N HIS A 143 -13.35 18.88 -2.80
CA HIS A 143 -13.74 19.74 -1.70
C HIS A 143 -12.88 19.56 -0.44
N ILE A 144 -11.95 18.59 -0.45
CA ILE A 144 -11.02 18.39 0.67
C ILE A 144 -9.90 19.43 0.53
N PRO A 145 -9.73 20.35 1.50
CA PRO A 145 -8.69 21.36 1.42
C PRO A 145 -7.29 20.75 1.29
N GLY A 146 -6.49 21.28 0.36
CA GLY A 146 -5.12 20.85 0.15
C GLY A 146 -4.97 19.49 -0.54
N ILE A 147 -6.07 18.88 -1.03
CA ILE A 147 -6.03 17.63 -1.80
C ILE A 147 -6.43 17.89 -3.24
N THR A 148 -5.68 17.34 -4.17
CA THR A 148 -5.96 17.34 -5.61
C THR A 148 -6.16 15.91 -6.09
N TYR A 149 -7.17 15.71 -6.96
CA TYR A 149 -7.42 14.44 -7.63
C TYR A 149 -7.27 14.63 -9.13
N GLU A 150 -6.25 14.00 -9.71
CA GLU A 150 -5.97 14.03 -11.15
C GLU A 150 -5.52 12.65 -11.61
N ASP A 151 -6.01 12.23 -12.77
CA ASP A 151 -5.62 10.97 -13.45
C ASP A 151 -5.66 9.71 -12.57
N GLY A 152 -6.58 9.68 -11.60
CA GLY A 152 -6.72 8.54 -10.69
C GLY A 152 -5.84 8.60 -9.42
N TYR A 153 -5.06 9.66 -9.26
CA TYR A 153 -4.18 9.84 -8.11
C TYR A 153 -4.65 10.99 -7.22
N LEU A 154 -4.48 10.79 -5.91
CA LEU A 154 -4.64 11.85 -4.92
C LEU A 154 -3.27 12.37 -4.53
N THR A 155 -3.12 13.70 -4.53
CA THR A 155 -1.91 14.38 -4.07
C THR A 155 -2.28 15.48 -3.07
N ASP A 156 -1.35 15.79 -2.16
CA ASP A 156 -1.48 16.94 -1.28
C ASP A 156 -1.01 18.25 -1.97
N GLU A 157 -1.08 19.36 -1.25
CA GLU A 157 -0.67 20.70 -1.74
C GLU A 157 0.81 20.79 -2.17
N ASN A 158 1.65 19.85 -1.74
CA ASN A 158 3.06 19.75 -2.11
C ASN A 158 3.30 18.80 -3.30
N GLY A 159 2.23 18.17 -3.82
CA GLY A 159 2.31 17.16 -4.87
C GLY A 159 2.70 15.77 -4.34
N ALA A 160 2.67 15.56 -3.04
CA ALA A 160 2.98 14.29 -2.41
C ALA A 160 1.79 13.30 -2.50
N THR A 161 2.08 12.02 -2.71
CA THR A 161 1.05 11.00 -2.97
C THR A 161 0.28 10.62 -1.71
N VAL A 162 -1.04 10.59 -1.83
CA VAL A 162 -1.96 10.29 -0.73
C VAL A 162 -2.69 8.97 -0.97
N CYS A 163 -2.60 8.06 0.01
CA CYS A 163 -3.34 6.79 0.01
C CYS A 163 -4.81 7.01 0.38
N LEU A 164 -5.69 6.27 -0.29
CA LEU A 164 -7.12 6.27 0.00
C LEU A 164 -7.51 5.04 0.81
N MET A 165 -8.20 5.26 1.92
CA MET A 165 -8.75 4.20 2.77
C MET A 165 -10.24 4.40 3.01
N PHE A 166 -10.95 3.29 3.25
CA PHE A 166 -12.36 3.31 3.65
C PHE A 166 -12.53 2.53 4.96
N SER A 167 -12.92 3.24 6.01
CA SER A 167 -13.01 2.68 7.38
C SER A 167 -11.76 1.91 7.80
N GLY A 168 -10.59 2.44 7.43
CA GLY A 168 -9.29 1.89 7.80
C GLY A 168 -8.79 0.73 6.94
N ILE A 169 -9.46 0.44 5.81
CA ILE A 169 -9.07 -0.60 4.86
C ILE A 169 -8.64 0.05 3.55
N ILE A 170 -7.58 -0.47 2.95
CA ILE A 170 -7.15 -0.12 1.60
C ILE A 170 -7.88 -1.09 0.65
N PRO A 171 -8.77 -0.59 -0.22
CA PRO A 171 -9.43 -1.45 -1.20
C PRO A 171 -8.46 -1.84 -2.32
N ASP A 172 -8.57 -3.06 -2.81
CA ASP A 172 -8.02 -3.43 -4.11
C ASP A 172 -8.81 -2.74 -5.26
N GLU A 173 -8.37 -2.91 -6.50
CA GLU A 173 -9.00 -2.30 -7.66
C GLU A 173 -10.50 -2.64 -7.77
N ALA A 174 -10.86 -3.91 -7.57
CA ALA A 174 -12.25 -4.36 -7.63
C ALA A 174 -13.08 -3.81 -6.47
N GLY A 175 -12.52 -3.78 -5.26
CA GLY A 175 -13.11 -3.18 -4.07
C GLY A 175 -13.33 -1.68 -4.23
N TYR A 176 -12.36 -0.96 -4.81
CA TYR A 176 -12.49 0.46 -5.10
C TYR A 176 -13.62 0.74 -6.10
N ALA A 177 -13.67 0.00 -7.20
CA ALA A 177 -14.75 0.11 -8.17
C ALA A 177 -16.12 -0.19 -7.56
N ALA A 178 -16.21 -1.19 -6.68
CA ALA A 178 -17.43 -1.51 -5.94
C ALA A 178 -17.83 -0.39 -4.97
N ILE A 179 -16.87 0.25 -4.29
CA ILE A 179 -17.10 1.38 -3.41
C ILE A 179 -17.68 2.56 -4.19
N LEU A 180 -17.06 2.96 -5.29
CA LEU A 180 -17.52 4.08 -6.12
C LEU A 180 -18.94 3.83 -6.69
N THR A 181 -19.29 2.57 -6.94
CA THR A 181 -20.61 2.20 -7.47
C THR A 181 -21.70 2.20 -6.40
N ASN A 182 -21.38 1.80 -5.17
CA ASN A 182 -22.38 1.47 -4.14
C ASN A 182 -22.43 2.49 -2.98
N LEU A 183 -21.37 3.28 -2.78
CA LEU A 183 -21.36 4.31 -1.75
C LEU A 183 -21.65 5.70 -2.32
N THR A 184 -22.35 6.47 -1.53
CA THR A 184 -22.63 7.90 -1.79
C THR A 184 -21.95 8.77 -0.73
N ALA A 185 -21.89 10.07 -0.95
CA ALA A 185 -21.37 11.02 0.03
C ALA A 185 -22.09 10.93 1.38
N ASP A 186 -23.39 10.57 1.38
CA ASP A 186 -24.19 10.40 2.61
C ASP A 186 -23.77 9.17 3.45
N ASN A 187 -23.07 8.22 2.86
CA ASN A 187 -22.50 7.08 3.59
C ASN A 187 -21.23 7.44 4.34
N ILE A 188 -20.66 8.61 4.14
CA ILE A 188 -19.42 9.05 4.80
C ILE A 188 -19.76 9.88 6.02
N GLU A 189 -19.37 9.40 7.21
CA GLU A 189 -19.52 10.13 8.48
C GLU A 189 -18.53 11.29 8.58
N ARG A 190 -17.26 10.99 8.29
CA ARG A 190 -16.14 11.92 8.32
C ARG A 190 -15.01 11.45 7.43
N ILE A 191 -14.14 12.37 7.07
CA ILE A 191 -12.90 12.11 6.33
C ILE A 191 -11.75 12.51 7.25
N GLU A 192 -10.83 11.59 7.50
CA GLU A 192 -9.66 11.78 8.35
C GLU A 192 -8.41 11.87 7.48
N TYR A 193 -7.63 12.93 7.64
CA TYR A 193 -6.34 13.07 6.97
C TYR A 193 -5.20 12.81 7.94
N TYR A 194 -4.31 11.91 7.56
CA TYR A 194 -3.10 11.55 8.29
C TYR A 194 -1.89 11.95 7.45
N ARG A 195 -0.89 12.57 8.08
CA ARG A 195 0.36 12.95 7.44
C ARG A 195 1.45 11.96 7.81
N LEU A 196 2.18 11.48 6.80
CA LEU A 196 3.23 10.48 6.93
C LEU A 196 4.62 11.00 6.49
N ASP A 197 4.69 12.23 6.02
CA ASP A 197 5.90 12.90 5.53
C ASP A 197 7.04 13.02 6.57
N ASN A 198 6.74 12.78 7.85
CA ASN A 198 7.70 12.76 8.95
C ASN A 198 8.27 11.36 9.25
N LEU A 199 7.85 10.36 8.50
CA LEU A 199 8.34 8.98 8.63
C LEU A 199 9.61 8.76 7.80
N GLU A 200 10.41 7.81 8.21
CA GLU A 200 11.57 7.38 7.46
C GLU A 200 11.11 6.53 6.25
N GLU A 201 11.35 7.02 5.03
CA GLU A 201 11.00 6.37 3.76
C GLU A 201 9.52 5.94 3.66
N PRO A 202 8.55 6.87 3.75
CA PRO A 202 7.15 6.52 3.61
C PRO A 202 6.84 6.05 2.19
N TYR A 203 5.92 5.07 2.05
CA TYR A 203 5.41 4.66 0.74
C TYR A 203 4.39 5.67 0.19
N TYR A 204 3.58 6.24 1.09
CA TYR A 204 2.72 7.40 0.84
C TYR A 204 3.05 8.49 1.86
N ASP A 205 2.94 9.74 1.45
CA ASP A 205 3.19 10.89 2.32
C ASP A 205 1.97 11.25 3.16
N GLY A 206 0.79 10.74 2.78
CA GLY A 206 -0.45 10.95 3.50
C GLY A 206 -1.47 9.84 3.30
N VAL A 207 -2.49 9.82 4.17
CA VAL A 207 -3.63 8.91 4.08
C VAL A 207 -4.92 9.70 4.27
N LEU A 208 -5.87 9.52 3.35
CA LEU A 208 -7.26 9.92 3.51
C LEU A 208 -8.11 8.71 3.85
N ASN A 209 -8.65 8.67 5.05
CA ASN A 209 -9.55 7.62 5.52
C ASN A 209 -11.01 8.11 5.53
N PHE A 210 -11.82 7.58 4.63
CA PHE A 210 -13.26 7.82 4.57
C PHE A 210 -13.98 6.91 5.54
N VAL A 211 -14.34 7.40 6.70
CA VAL A 211 -15.08 6.64 7.71
C VAL A 211 -16.54 6.55 7.31
N THR A 212 -17.03 5.33 7.08
CA THR A 212 -18.38 5.07 6.58
C THR A 212 -19.38 4.80 7.70
N VAL A 213 -20.65 5.12 7.44
CA VAL A 213 -21.78 4.78 8.33
C VAL A 213 -22.51 3.56 7.78
N GLY A 214 -22.68 2.55 8.62
CA GLY A 214 -23.55 1.41 8.30
C GLY A 214 -22.98 0.45 7.25
N VAL A 215 -21.72 0.62 6.86
CA VAL A 215 -21.01 -0.27 5.93
C VAL A 215 -19.87 -0.95 6.66
N ASN A 216 -19.91 -2.28 6.72
CA ASN A 216 -18.79 -3.09 7.20
C ASN A 216 -18.02 -3.59 5.99
N PHE A 217 -16.82 -3.08 5.79
CA PHE A 217 -15.86 -3.73 4.92
C PHE A 217 -15.31 -4.95 5.66
N ASN A 218 -15.36 -6.13 5.03
CA ASN A 218 -14.75 -7.33 5.59
C ASN A 218 -13.23 -7.17 5.55
N ALA A 219 -12.66 -6.58 6.59
CA ALA A 219 -11.22 -6.60 6.75
C ALA A 219 -10.76 -8.05 6.91
N PRO A 220 -9.65 -8.45 6.28
CA PRO A 220 -8.99 -9.71 6.59
C PRO A 220 -8.80 -9.78 8.11
N SER A 221 -9.32 -10.82 8.74
CA SER A 221 -9.17 -11.01 10.18
C SER A 221 -8.06 -12.01 10.45
N ILE A 222 -7.31 -11.73 11.49
CA ILE A 222 -6.34 -12.67 12.06
C ILE A 222 -7.08 -13.95 12.41
N LYS A 223 -6.65 -15.08 11.86
CA LYS A 223 -7.10 -16.42 12.25
C LYS A 223 -6.18 -17.00 13.31
#